data_bc7f2772ef136d9a003e635f866a5290
#
_entry.id   bc7f2772ef136d9a003e635f866a5290
#
_cell.length_a   1.000
_cell.length_b   1.000
_cell.length_c   1.000
_cell.angle_alpha   90.00
_cell.angle_beta   90.00
_cell.angle_gamma   90.00
#
_symmetry.space_group_name_H-M   'P 1'
#
loop_
_entity.id
_entity.type
_entity.pdbx_description
1 polymer ?
#
loop_
_entity_poly.entity_id
_entity_poly.type
_entity_poly.pdbx_seq_one_letter_code
_entity_poly.pdbx_strand_id
1 'polypeptide(L)'
;FPFLPVICSVVFTCAILAPRVPVYVAILMVLLAVYAGVSYYMYKRILHLNEQAASAQNQLSGELSDSVANILAVKTYGREDYERGLFDQANREVVARDSKRMWASLTRGIVTACITIAIMSVVAVFIAGGNAWYGITPGTLVVMFTYTYTVTNQFNFINNGLQRFNRAFGDASGMTVILDEPRLVDDKPGAPELEAREGAI
;
A
#
# COMPACT_ATOMS: atom_id res chain seq x y z
N PHE A 1 -12.11 1.63 -9.54
CA PHE A 1 -12.02 2.79 -8.61
C PHE A 1 -12.41 2.33 -7.21
N PRO A 2 -11.46 2.05 -6.31
CA PRO A 2 -11.75 1.52 -4.97
C PRO A 2 -12.44 2.52 -4.04
N PHE A 3 -12.41 3.81 -4.37
CA PHE A 3 -13.00 4.87 -3.56
C PHE A 3 -14.53 5.03 -3.76
N LEU A 4 -15.05 4.67 -4.93
CA LEU A 4 -16.46 4.84 -5.27
C LEU A 4 -17.40 4.07 -4.31
N PRO A 5 -17.16 2.78 -4.00
CA PRO A 5 -18.01 2.05 -3.06
C PRO A 5 -18.04 2.65 -1.66
N VAL A 6 -16.91 3.22 -1.21
CA VAL A 6 -16.82 3.85 0.12
C VAL A 6 -17.62 5.13 0.17
N ILE A 7 -17.47 6.01 -0.85
CA ILE A 7 -18.24 7.26 -0.93
C ILE A 7 -19.73 6.95 -0.97
N CYS A 8 -20.15 6.01 -1.83
CA CYS A 8 -21.54 5.59 -1.90
C CYS A 8 -22.04 5.06 -0.56
N SER A 9 -21.28 4.19 0.12
CA SER A 9 -21.65 3.65 1.42
C SER A 9 -21.80 4.72 2.50
N VAL A 10 -20.90 5.68 2.56
CA VAL A 10 -20.97 6.81 3.50
C VAL A 10 -22.20 7.65 3.22
N VAL A 11 -22.43 7.99 1.94
CA VAL A 11 -23.61 8.78 1.53
C VAL A 11 -24.90 8.06 1.87
N PHE A 12 -25.03 6.77 1.54
CA PHE A 12 -26.22 5.97 1.89
C PHE A 12 -26.41 5.84 3.40
N THR A 13 -25.34 5.61 4.16
CA THR A 13 -25.39 5.56 5.62
C THR A 13 -25.91 6.88 6.21
N CYS A 14 -25.39 8.01 5.73
CA CYS A 14 -25.87 9.32 6.14
C CYS A 14 -27.33 9.56 5.74
N ALA A 15 -27.72 9.27 4.51
CA ALA A 15 -29.07 9.49 4.01
C ALA A 15 -30.12 8.68 4.79
N ILE A 16 -29.81 7.47 5.21
CA ILE A 16 -30.74 6.57 5.91
C ILE A 16 -30.79 6.85 7.42
N LEU A 17 -29.64 7.13 8.04
CA LEU A 17 -29.54 7.28 9.50
C LEU A 17 -29.68 8.72 9.98
N ALA A 18 -29.32 9.73 9.20
CA ALA A 18 -29.41 11.13 9.64
C ALA A 18 -30.83 11.58 10.02
N PRO A 19 -31.90 11.20 9.31
CA PRO A 19 -33.26 11.57 9.71
C PRO A 19 -33.75 10.90 11.00
N ARG A 20 -33.11 9.75 11.36
CA ARG A 20 -33.55 8.93 12.51
C ARG A 20 -32.71 9.18 13.76
N VAL A 21 -31.39 9.29 13.61
CA VAL A 21 -30.46 9.44 14.73
C VAL A 21 -29.30 10.39 14.32
N PRO A 22 -29.58 11.72 14.25
CA PRO A 22 -28.58 12.67 13.74
C PRO A 22 -27.34 12.75 14.64
N VAL A 23 -27.48 12.62 15.95
CA VAL A 23 -26.34 12.61 16.89
C VAL A 23 -25.38 11.46 16.61
N TYR A 24 -25.91 10.27 16.34
CA TYR A 24 -25.10 9.12 15.99
C TYR A 24 -24.30 9.34 14.70
N VAL A 25 -24.95 9.87 13.66
CA VAL A 25 -24.30 10.15 12.38
C VAL A 25 -23.18 11.18 12.53
N ALA A 26 -23.40 12.23 13.34
CA ALA A 26 -22.36 13.23 13.61
C ALA A 26 -21.13 12.61 14.30
N ILE A 27 -21.34 11.77 15.31
CA ILE A 27 -20.24 11.06 16.00
C ILE A 27 -19.52 10.12 15.02
N LEU A 28 -20.27 9.35 14.22
CA LEU A 28 -19.72 8.44 13.24
C LEU A 28 -18.86 9.17 12.20
N MET A 29 -19.33 10.30 11.68
CA MET A 29 -18.58 11.11 10.70
C MET A 29 -17.28 11.66 11.29
N VAL A 30 -17.27 12.12 12.54
CA VAL A 30 -16.05 12.55 13.23
C VAL A 30 -15.07 11.39 13.38
N LEU A 31 -15.53 10.21 13.80
CA LEU A 31 -14.68 9.04 13.95
C LEU A 31 -14.12 8.55 12.60
N LEU A 32 -14.92 8.58 11.53
CA LEU A 32 -14.46 8.24 10.18
C LEU A 32 -13.44 9.25 9.65
N ALA A 33 -13.62 10.54 9.92
CA ALA A 33 -12.66 11.59 9.57
C ALA A 33 -11.32 11.40 10.30
N VAL A 34 -11.36 11.08 11.60
CA VAL A 34 -10.16 10.73 12.39
C VAL A 34 -9.50 9.48 11.81
N TYR A 35 -10.27 8.44 11.50
CA TYR A 35 -9.78 7.22 10.89
C TYR A 35 -9.05 7.51 9.55
N ALA A 36 -9.66 8.29 8.68
CA ALA A 36 -9.08 8.66 7.39
C ALA A 36 -7.78 9.48 7.55
N GLY A 37 -7.78 10.46 8.45
CA GLY A 37 -6.62 11.30 8.74
C GLY A 37 -5.43 10.50 9.29
N VAL A 38 -5.67 9.64 10.27
CA VAL A 38 -4.66 8.77 10.86
C VAL A 38 -4.13 7.78 9.82
N SER A 39 -5.03 7.15 9.04
CA SER A 39 -4.66 6.22 7.97
C SER A 39 -3.77 6.89 6.91
N TYR A 40 -4.11 8.10 6.50
CA TYR A 40 -3.32 8.86 5.52
C TYR A 40 -1.93 9.23 6.05
N TYR A 41 -1.84 9.69 7.29
CA TYR A 41 -0.55 10.01 7.92
C TYR A 41 0.36 8.79 8.02
N MET A 42 -0.18 7.67 8.52
CA MET A 42 0.60 6.43 8.66
C MET A 42 0.97 5.83 7.30
N TYR A 43 0.10 5.97 6.30
CA TYR A 43 0.37 5.53 4.94
C TYR A 43 1.63 6.20 4.36
N LYS A 44 1.75 7.53 4.45
CA LYS A 44 2.94 8.26 3.98
C LYS A 44 4.23 7.76 4.61
N ARG A 45 4.19 7.50 5.92
CA ARG A 45 5.35 6.98 6.65
C ARG A 45 5.76 5.59 6.19
N ILE A 46 4.79 4.70 5.99
CA ILE A 46 5.04 3.32 5.55
C ILE A 46 5.52 3.29 4.10
N LEU A 47 5.02 4.17 3.23
CA LEU A 47 5.46 4.27 1.84
C LEU A 47 6.97 4.49 1.75
N HIS A 48 7.49 5.47 2.47
CA HIS A 48 8.93 5.76 2.51
C HIS A 48 9.77 4.58 3.06
N LEU A 49 9.27 3.88 4.09
CA LEU A 49 9.95 2.68 4.61
C LEU A 49 9.91 1.52 3.63
N ASN A 50 8.84 1.38 2.83
CA ASN A 50 8.76 0.38 1.76
C ASN A 50 9.80 0.65 0.67
N GLU A 51 9.99 1.91 0.26
CA GLU A 51 11.00 2.30 -0.73
C GLU A 51 12.41 1.97 -0.23
N GLN A 52 12.72 2.27 1.03
CA GLN A 52 14.01 1.95 1.63
C GLN A 52 14.24 0.43 1.72
N ALA A 53 13.23 -0.35 2.09
CA ALA A 53 13.33 -1.80 2.17
C ALA A 53 13.48 -2.42 0.77
N ALA A 54 12.77 -1.91 -0.24
CA ALA A 54 12.89 -2.37 -1.62
C ALA A 54 14.28 -2.06 -2.19
N SER A 55 14.83 -0.86 -1.95
CA SER A 55 16.18 -0.49 -2.36
C SER A 55 17.24 -1.43 -1.77
N ALA A 56 17.16 -1.72 -0.47
CA ALA A 56 18.08 -2.66 0.18
C ALA A 56 17.94 -4.08 -0.40
N GLN A 57 16.72 -4.53 -0.69
CA GLN A 57 16.47 -5.83 -1.31
C GLN A 57 17.06 -5.91 -2.73
N ASN A 58 16.94 -4.84 -3.51
CA ASN A 58 17.51 -4.77 -4.86
C ASN A 58 19.05 -4.81 -4.80
N GLN A 59 19.66 -4.12 -3.85
CA GLN A 59 21.10 -4.18 -3.63
C GLN A 59 21.56 -5.61 -3.30
N LEU A 60 20.89 -6.30 -2.37
CA LEU A 60 21.20 -7.68 -2.02
C LEU A 60 21.09 -8.61 -3.24
N SER A 61 20.05 -8.41 -4.07
CA SER A 61 19.86 -9.18 -5.31
C SER A 61 20.96 -8.88 -6.31
N GLY A 62 21.44 -7.65 -6.40
CA GLY A 62 22.58 -7.25 -7.23
C GLY A 62 23.86 -7.97 -6.80
N GLU A 63 24.22 -7.89 -5.52
CA GLU A 63 25.41 -8.58 -4.96
C GLU A 63 25.38 -10.09 -5.23
N LEU A 64 24.20 -10.71 -5.04
CA LEU A 64 24.03 -12.14 -5.35
C LEU A 64 24.23 -12.42 -6.85
N SER A 65 23.64 -11.61 -7.72
CA SER A 65 23.77 -11.78 -9.17
C SER A 65 25.22 -11.63 -9.64
N ASP A 66 25.94 -10.65 -9.10
CA ASP A 66 27.33 -10.40 -9.41
C ASP A 66 28.23 -11.56 -8.95
N SER A 67 28.03 -12.07 -7.73
CA SER A 67 28.76 -13.22 -7.20
C SER A 67 28.50 -14.49 -8.02
N VAL A 68 27.25 -14.73 -8.47
CA VAL A 68 26.89 -15.89 -9.31
C VAL A 68 27.45 -15.75 -10.72
N ALA A 69 27.38 -14.57 -11.32
CA ALA A 69 27.94 -14.31 -12.65
C ALA A 69 29.46 -14.52 -12.69
N ASN A 70 30.15 -14.18 -11.60
CA ASN A 70 31.60 -14.29 -11.48
C ASN A 70 32.07 -15.52 -10.66
N ILE A 71 31.23 -16.53 -10.49
CA ILE A 71 31.48 -17.67 -9.60
C ILE A 71 32.78 -18.39 -9.92
N LEU A 72 33.16 -18.48 -11.19
CA LEU A 72 34.41 -19.10 -11.63
C LEU A 72 35.62 -18.33 -11.08
N ALA A 73 35.59 -17.00 -11.16
CA ALA A 73 36.65 -16.16 -10.63
C ALA A 73 36.75 -16.28 -9.11
N VAL A 74 35.58 -16.20 -8.40
CA VAL A 74 35.52 -16.39 -6.95
C VAL A 74 36.16 -17.71 -6.53
N LYS A 75 35.82 -18.80 -7.21
CA LYS A 75 36.39 -20.15 -6.95
C LYS A 75 37.88 -20.24 -7.30
N THR A 76 38.30 -19.68 -8.42
CA THR A 76 39.70 -19.75 -8.85
C THR A 76 40.64 -18.98 -7.93
N TYR A 77 40.17 -17.85 -7.39
CA TYR A 77 40.96 -17.01 -6.47
C TYR A 77 40.71 -17.32 -4.98
N GLY A 78 39.86 -18.29 -4.65
CA GLY A 78 39.56 -18.67 -3.25
C GLY A 78 38.96 -17.53 -2.43
N ARG A 79 38.06 -16.71 -3.04
CA ARG A 79 37.50 -15.50 -2.41
C ARG A 79 36.08 -15.70 -1.85
N GLU A 80 35.68 -16.94 -1.57
CA GLU A 80 34.33 -17.27 -1.09
C GLU A 80 33.98 -16.57 0.24
N ASP A 81 34.93 -16.47 1.16
CA ASP A 81 34.70 -15.81 2.44
C ASP A 81 34.54 -14.30 2.30
N TYR A 82 35.21 -13.70 1.35
CA TYR A 82 35.03 -12.28 1.01
C TYR A 82 33.63 -12.01 0.44
N GLU A 83 33.22 -12.79 -0.56
CA GLU A 83 31.88 -12.69 -1.15
C GLU A 83 30.78 -12.95 -0.14
N ARG A 84 30.94 -13.93 0.74
CA ARG A 84 30.03 -14.17 1.85
C ARG A 84 29.95 -12.97 2.78
N GLY A 85 31.07 -12.31 3.06
CA GLY A 85 31.11 -11.10 3.87
C GLY A 85 30.30 -9.94 3.28
N LEU A 86 30.41 -9.72 1.96
CA LEU A 86 29.62 -8.70 1.23
C LEU A 86 28.13 -9.03 1.29
N PHE A 87 27.77 -10.26 0.96
CA PHE A 87 26.39 -10.72 1.04
C PHE A 87 25.80 -10.58 2.44
N ASP A 88 26.54 -10.96 3.48
CA ASP A 88 26.09 -10.84 4.87
C ASP A 88 25.91 -9.37 5.30
N GLN A 89 26.75 -8.47 4.78
CA GLN A 89 26.59 -7.04 5.02
C GLN A 89 25.31 -6.50 4.36
N ALA A 90 25.09 -6.80 3.09
CA ALA A 90 23.88 -6.41 2.37
C ALA A 90 22.62 -7.02 3.02
N ASN A 91 22.68 -8.30 3.43
CA ASN A 91 21.57 -8.98 4.10
C ASN A 91 21.23 -8.34 5.46
N ARG A 92 22.24 -7.93 6.26
CA ARG A 92 21.99 -7.19 7.52
C ARG A 92 21.26 -5.88 7.27
N GLU A 93 21.59 -5.16 6.19
CA GLU A 93 20.88 -3.93 5.83
C GLU A 93 19.42 -4.22 5.45
N VAL A 94 19.15 -5.27 4.67
CA VAL A 94 17.78 -5.71 4.35
C VAL A 94 16.99 -6.01 5.62
N VAL A 95 17.55 -6.81 6.52
CA VAL A 95 16.88 -7.17 7.79
C VAL A 95 16.59 -5.92 8.63
N ALA A 96 17.53 -4.98 8.71
CA ALA A 96 17.36 -3.74 9.47
C ALA A 96 16.24 -2.85 8.89
N ARG A 97 16.19 -2.68 7.55
CA ARG A 97 15.16 -1.88 6.87
C ARG A 97 13.79 -2.57 6.92
N ASP A 98 13.75 -3.86 6.67
CA ASP A 98 12.51 -4.64 6.70
C ASP A 98 11.90 -4.69 8.12
N SER A 99 12.71 -4.83 9.15
CA SER A 99 12.27 -4.76 10.55
C SER A 99 11.58 -3.41 10.86
N LYS A 100 12.17 -2.29 10.44
CA LYS A 100 11.56 -0.95 10.62
C LYS A 100 10.22 -0.85 9.90
N ARG A 101 10.15 -1.34 8.66
CA ARG A 101 8.91 -1.41 7.87
C ARG A 101 7.85 -2.25 8.56
N MET A 102 8.22 -3.43 9.05
CA MET A 102 7.33 -4.36 9.74
C MET A 102 6.75 -3.73 11.02
N TRP A 103 7.59 -3.11 11.86
CA TRP A 103 7.14 -2.43 13.07
C TRP A 103 6.18 -1.27 12.76
N ALA A 104 6.46 -0.48 11.72
CA ALA A 104 5.56 0.59 11.29
C ALA A 104 4.21 0.03 10.81
N SER A 105 4.22 -1.09 10.08
CA SER A 105 3.01 -1.78 9.62
C SER A 105 2.19 -2.36 10.76
N LEU A 106 2.84 -2.98 11.75
CA LEU A 106 2.20 -3.49 12.97
C LEU A 106 1.56 -2.35 13.77
N THR A 107 2.30 -1.25 13.98
CA THR A 107 1.78 -0.07 14.68
C THR A 107 0.54 0.47 13.98
N ARG A 108 0.55 0.57 12.65
CA ARG A 108 -0.63 0.96 11.88
C ARG A 108 -1.80 0.00 12.11
N GLY A 109 -1.54 -1.31 12.05
CA GLY A 109 -2.57 -2.33 12.30
C GLY A 109 -3.21 -2.18 13.67
N ILE A 110 -2.42 -1.98 14.72
CA ILE A 110 -2.91 -1.76 16.09
C ILE A 110 -3.76 -0.49 16.18
N VAL A 111 -3.26 0.64 15.64
CA VAL A 111 -3.98 1.91 15.69
C VAL A 111 -5.31 1.83 14.94
N THR A 112 -5.33 1.25 13.74
CA THR A 112 -6.58 1.08 12.98
C THR A 112 -7.55 0.13 13.67
N ALA A 113 -7.06 -0.94 14.31
CA ALA A 113 -7.89 -1.83 15.14
C ALA A 113 -8.49 -1.09 16.34
N CYS A 114 -7.72 -0.27 17.06
CA CYS A 114 -8.23 0.53 18.17
C CYS A 114 -9.35 1.50 17.72
N ILE A 115 -9.17 2.17 16.58
CA ILE A 115 -10.20 3.07 16.04
C ILE A 115 -11.45 2.26 15.64
N THR A 116 -11.27 1.10 15.01
CA THR A 116 -12.40 0.21 14.66
C THR A 116 -13.17 -0.23 15.91
N ILE A 117 -12.45 -0.61 16.97
CA ILE A 117 -13.07 -0.97 18.27
C ILE A 117 -13.82 0.25 18.86
N ALA A 118 -13.25 1.44 18.79
CA ALA A 118 -13.91 2.65 19.25
C ALA A 118 -15.23 2.92 18.49
N ILE A 119 -15.20 2.80 17.16
CA ILE A 119 -16.41 2.92 16.34
C ILE A 119 -17.47 1.88 16.74
N MET A 120 -17.08 0.62 16.89
CA MET A 120 -18.00 -0.46 17.28
C MET A 120 -18.52 -0.29 18.72
N SER A 121 -17.72 0.28 19.62
CA SER A 121 -18.16 0.60 20.98
C SER A 121 -19.25 1.67 20.99
N VAL A 122 -19.14 2.69 20.14
CA VAL A 122 -20.20 3.70 19.98
C VAL A 122 -21.51 3.03 19.50
N VAL A 123 -21.44 2.14 18.52
CA VAL A 123 -22.61 1.36 18.08
C VAL A 123 -23.21 0.57 19.23
N ALA A 124 -22.37 -0.13 20.01
CA ALA A 124 -22.82 -0.94 21.15
C ALA A 124 -23.55 -0.09 22.23
N VAL A 125 -23.04 1.12 22.51
CA VAL A 125 -23.69 2.06 23.45
C VAL A 125 -25.07 2.48 22.93
N PHE A 126 -25.18 2.78 21.62
CA PHE A 126 -26.50 3.12 21.03
C PHE A 126 -27.44 1.90 20.95
N ILE A 127 -26.94 0.70 20.81
CA ILE A 127 -27.76 -0.53 20.89
C ILE A 127 -28.29 -0.72 22.33
N ALA A 128 -27.44 -0.50 23.33
CA ALA A 128 -27.82 -0.72 24.74
C ALA A 128 -28.81 0.35 25.27
N GLY A 129 -28.63 1.62 24.90
CA GLY A 129 -29.37 2.74 25.42
C GLY A 129 -30.30 3.47 24.46
N GLY A 130 -30.18 3.21 23.17
CA GLY A 130 -30.83 4.00 22.11
C GLY A 130 -32.36 3.97 22.16
N ASN A 131 -32.95 2.86 22.55
CA ASN A 131 -34.40 2.77 22.71
C ASN A 131 -34.91 3.69 23.89
N ALA A 132 -34.18 3.70 25.00
CA ALA A 132 -34.52 4.52 26.14
C ALA A 132 -34.25 6.02 25.91
N TRP A 133 -33.22 6.37 25.19
CA TRP A 133 -32.79 7.77 25.00
C TRP A 133 -33.40 8.45 23.78
N TYR A 134 -33.66 7.71 22.72
CA TYR A 134 -34.07 8.25 21.42
C TYR A 134 -35.26 7.52 20.80
N GLY A 135 -35.87 6.54 21.47
CA GLY A 135 -37.00 5.76 20.94
C GLY A 135 -36.65 4.97 19.70
N ILE A 136 -35.39 4.53 19.58
CA ILE A 136 -34.86 3.83 18.40
C ILE A 136 -35.47 2.43 18.35
N THR A 137 -36.06 2.08 17.21
CA THR A 137 -36.65 0.74 17.02
C THR A 137 -35.54 -0.31 16.82
N PRO A 138 -35.78 -1.59 17.19
CA PRO A 138 -34.83 -2.66 16.99
C PRO A 138 -34.33 -2.79 15.52
N GLY A 139 -35.24 -2.54 14.57
CA GLY A 139 -34.85 -2.54 13.14
C GLY A 139 -33.84 -1.45 12.80
N THR A 140 -33.97 -0.24 13.38
CA THR A 140 -33.00 0.84 13.19
C THR A 140 -31.64 0.49 13.81
N LEU A 141 -31.60 -0.21 14.94
CA LEU A 141 -30.35 -0.65 15.58
C LEU A 141 -29.60 -1.64 14.69
N VAL A 142 -30.30 -2.59 14.07
CA VAL A 142 -29.71 -3.54 13.10
C VAL A 142 -29.13 -2.77 11.90
N VAL A 143 -29.85 -1.82 11.38
CA VAL A 143 -29.40 -0.97 10.27
C VAL A 143 -28.14 -0.18 10.66
N MET A 144 -28.13 0.44 11.85
CA MET A 144 -26.95 1.15 12.38
C MET A 144 -25.72 0.24 12.44
N PHE A 145 -25.86 -0.94 13.00
CA PHE A 145 -24.77 -1.91 13.08
C PHE A 145 -24.27 -2.31 11.72
N THR A 146 -25.17 -2.73 10.82
CA THR A 146 -24.83 -3.24 9.50
C THR A 146 -24.12 -2.19 8.64
N TYR A 147 -24.66 -0.96 8.59
CA TYR A 147 -24.05 0.10 7.78
C TYR A 147 -22.71 0.57 8.35
N THR A 148 -22.59 0.69 9.70
CA THR A 148 -21.33 1.07 10.33
C THR A 148 -20.26 0.02 10.10
N TYR A 149 -20.60 -1.25 10.27
CA TYR A 149 -19.71 -2.37 9.98
C TYR A 149 -19.25 -2.36 8.52
N THR A 150 -20.18 -2.17 7.58
CA THR A 150 -19.87 -2.12 6.14
C THR A 150 -18.93 -0.97 5.82
N VAL A 151 -19.22 0.26 6.29
CA VAL A 151 -18.37 1.44 6.05
C VAL A 151 -16.97 1.21 6.64
N THR A 152 -16.89 0.72 7.87
CA THR A 152 -15.59 0.47 8.53
C THR A 152 -14.76 -0.56 7.77
N ASN A 153 -15.36 -1.64 7.29
CA ASN A 153 -14.68 -2.65 6.47
C ASN A 153 -14.21 -2.09 5.12
N GLN A 154 -14.99 -1.22 4.50
CA GLN A 154 -14.60 -0.59 3.25
C GLN A 154 -13.39 0.33 3.42
N PHE A 155 -13.29 1.06 4.53
CA PHE A 155 -12.08 1.83 4.85
C PHE A 155 -10.84 0.93 5.00
N ASN A 156 -10.97 -0.22 5.66
CA ASN A 156 -9.90 -1.23 5.73
C ASN A 156 -9.51 -1.76 4.34
N PHE A 157 -10.48 -1.97 3.47
CA PHE A 157 -10.24 -2.42 2.09
C PHE A 157 -9.49 -1.38 1.26
N ILE A 158 -9.80 -0.09 1.39
CA ILE A 158 -9.04 1.01 0.73
C ILE A 158 -7.58 0.98 1.16
N ASN A 159 -7.31 0.88 2.46
CA ASN A 159 -5.94 0.86 2.97
C ASN A 159 -5.09 -0.27 2.36
N ASN A 160 -5.68 -1.43 2.16
CA ASN A 160 -5.03 -2.57 1.51
C ASN A 160 -4.95 -2.41 -0.02
N GLY A 161 -5.97 -1.81 -0.63
CA GLY A 161 -6.05 -1.55 -2.06
C GLY A 161 -5.00 -0.54 -2.53
N LEU A 162 -4.80 0.55 -1.78
CA LEU A 162 -3.78 1.57 -2.07
C LEU A 162 -2.36 1.00 -2.12
N GLN A 163 -2.04 0.04 -1.26
CA GLN A 163 -0.72 -0.61 -1.27
C GLN A 163 -0.50 -1.43 -2.55
N ARG A 164 -1.52 -2.17 -3.01
CA ARG A 164 -1.46 -2.94 -4.25
C ARG A 164 -1.35 -2.03 -5.47
N PHE A 165 -2.10 -0.95 -5.47
CA PHE A 165 -2.12 0.05 -6.54
C PHE A 165 -0.75 0.71 -6.70
N ASN A 166 -0.15 1.18 -5.61
CA ASN A 166 1.18 1.80 -5.65
C ASN A 166 2.28 0.83 -6.08
N ARG A 167 2.19 -0.43 -5.71
CA ARG A 167 3.14 -1.44 -6.19
C ARG A 167 3.02 -1.60 -7.70
N ALA A 168 1.81 -1.75 -8.23
CA ALA A 168 1.58 -1.86 -9.66
C ALA A 168 2.04 -0.62 -10.44
N PHE A 169 1.84 0.60 -9.88
CA PHE A 169 2.35 1.83 -10.49
C PHE A 169 3.87 1.94 -10.40
N GLY A 170 4.47 1.52 -9.30
CA GLY A 170 5.93 1.46 -9.16
C GLY A 170 6.56 0.54 -10.20
N ASP A 171 6.00 -0.65 -10.38
CA ASP A 171 6.44 -1.61 -11.39
C ASP A 171 6.25 -1.05 -12.82
N ALA A 172 5.12 -0.39 -13.09
CA ALA A 172 4.84 0.23 -14.39
C ALA A 172 5.75 1.44 -14.67
N SER A 173 6.08 2.25 -13.66
CA SER A 173 6.94 3.43 -13.85
C SER A 173 8.36 3.07 -14.29
N GLY A 174 8.90 1.97 -13.78
CA GLY A 174 10.20 1.44 -14.23
C GLY A 174 10.20 1.06 -15.72
N MET A 175 9.11 0.47 -16.21
CA MET A 175 8.93 0.16 -17.64
C MET A 175 8.78 1.43 -18.49
N THR A 176 8.07 2.44 -17.99
CA THR A 176 7.86 3.70 -18.72
C THR A 176 9.17 4.45 -18.93
N VAL A 177 10.07 4.46 -17.93
CA VAL A 177 11.40 5.09 -18.08
C VAL A 177 12.19 4.45 -19.22
N ILE A 178 12.15 3.12 -19.35
CA ILE A 178 12.84 2.41 -20.44
C ILE A 178 12.21 2.72 -21.82
N LEU A 179 10.89 2.85 -21.87
CA LEU A 179 10.16 3.16 -23.10
C LEU A 179 10.31 4.62 -23.55
N ASP A 180 10.49 5.54 -22.59
CA ASP A 180 10.67 6.98 -22.84
C ASP A 180 12.14 7.34 -23.12
N GLU A 181 13.07 6.37 -23.04
CA GLU A 181 14.47 6.64 -23.33
C GLU A 181 14.62 7.03 -24.80
N PRO A 182 15.19 8.21 -25.11
CA PRO A 182 15.33 8.66 -26.49
C PRO A 182 16.25 7.72 -27.25
N ARG A 183 15.87 7.36 -28.45
CA ARG A 183 16.73 6.56 -29.33
C ARG A 183 18.02 7.34 -29.58
N LEU A 184 19.15 6.78 -29.12
CA LEU A 184 20.48 7.39 -29.32
C LEU A 184 20.97 7.29 -30.75
N VAL A 185 20.44 6.34 -31.52
CA VAL A 185 20.77 6.11 -32.92
C VAL A 185 19.49 6.09 -33.73
N ASP A 186 19.25 7.19 -34.44
CA ASP A 186 18.18 7.30 -35.42
C ASP A 186 18.77 7.43 -36.82
N ASP A 187 18.04 6.91 -37.80
CA ASP A 187 18.40 7.08 -39.21
C ASP A 187 18.31 8.57 -39.61
N LYS A 188 19.24 9.02 -40.44
CA LYS A 188 19.17 10.38 -40.99
C LYS A 188 17.87 10.53 -41.78
N PRO A 189 17.16 11.67 -41.69
CA PRO A 189 15.98 11.92 -42.51
C PRO A 189 16.32 11.75 -43.98
N GLY A 190 15.65 10.80 -44.69
CA GLY A 190 15.88 10.49 -46.09
C GLY A 190 17.09 9.56 -46.35
N ALA A 191 17.55 8.81 -45.35
CA ALA A 191 18.57 7.79 -45.54
C ALA A 191 18.09 6.74 -46.57
N PRO A 192 18.92 6.40 -47.58
CA PRO A 192 18.55 5.36 -48.51
C PRO A 192 18.57 3.99 -47.82
N GLU A 193 17.76 3.06 -48.31
CA GLU A 193 17.75 1.68 -47.82
C GLU A 193 19.12 1.02 -48.04
N LEU A 194 19.65 0.31 -47.04
CA LEU A 194 20.94 -0.36 -47.15
C LEU A 194 20.85 -1.54 -48.11
N GLU A 195 21.40 -1.39 -49.30
CA GLU A 195 21.54 -2.48 -50.24
C GLU A 195 22.86 -3.24 -49.95
N ALA A 196 22.80 -4.27 -49.11
CA ALA A 196 23.95 -5.16 -48.91
C ALA A 196 24.05 -6.15 -50.09
N ARG A 197 24.89 -5.86 -51.08
CA ARG A 197 25.25 -6.80 -52.14
C ARG A 197 26.41 -7.66 -51.67
N GLU A 198 26.26 -8.99 -51.79
CA GLU A 198 27.28 -9.99 -51.44
C GLU A 198 27.68 -10.08 -49.95
N GLY A 199 26.90 -9.53 -49.05
CA GLY A 199 27.18 -9.63 -47.61
C GLY A 199 28.44 -8.90 -47.12
N ALA A 200 29.01 -8.03 -47.95
CA ALA A 200 30.08 -7.12 -47.54
C ALA A 200 29.48 -5.77 -47.10
N ILE A 201 29.85 -5.33 -45.88
CA ILE A 201 29.56 -4.02 -45.33
C ILE A 201 30.75 -3.12 -45.53
#